data_c8063f9179490991eb4404b40a19d49d
#
_entry.id   c8063f9179490991eb4404b40a19d49d
#
_cell.length_a   1.000
_cell.length_b   1.000
_cell.length_c   1.000
_cell.angle_alpha   90.00
_cell.angle_beta   90.00
_cell.angle_gamma   90.00
#
_symmetry.space_group_name_H-M   'P 1'
#
loop_
_entity.id
_entity.type
_entity.pdbx_description
1 polymer ?
#
loop_
_entity_poly.entity_id
_entity_poly.type
_entity_poly.pdbx_seq_one_letter_code
_entity_poly.pdbx_strand_id
1 'polypeptide(L)'
;VLKIVTDSINSQISKEHLEDLFSYSVSNQKNILMRPVPLFIKNLAMKAVYTQSALANTTTITNIGNIKVEPEYEPYITGFYSFIPMSKGQPMKGTICSYKDTLVFTFSSILADTMIQRSFFKKLVNDGVEVTIETNGEYYD
;
A
#
# COMPACT_ATOMS: atom_id res chain seq x y z
N VAL A 1 -7.48 -15.61 -15.67
CA VAL A 1 -7.60 -14.61 -14.58
C VAL A 1 -6.37 -13.71 -14.54
N LEU A 2 -5.14 -14.24 -14.46
CA LEU A 2 -3.91 -13.44 -14.36
C LEU A 2 -3.75 -12.44 -15.51
N LYS A 3 -3.99 -12.88 -16.75
CA LYS A 3 -3.90 -12.04 -17.94
C LYS A 3 -4.89 -10.88 -17.90
N ILE A 4 -6.13 -11.12 -17.49
CA ILE A 4 -7.16 -10.07 -17.36
C ILE A 4 -6.76 -9.03 -16.32
N VAL A 5 -6.22 -9.48 -15.18
CA VAL A 5 -5.73 -8.58 -14.13
C VAL A 5 -4.55 -7.76 -14.62
N THR A 6 -3.58 -8.38 -15.29
CA THR A 6 -2.41 -7.70 -15.84
C THR A 6 -2.81 -6.65 -16.89
N ASP A 7 -3.70 -7.00 -17.80
CA ASP A 7 -4.19 -6.10 -18.85
C ASP A 7 -4.97 -4.92 -18.25
N SER A 8 -5.78 -5.18 -17.21
CA SER A 8 -6.50 -4.13 -16.47
C SER A 8 -5.55 -3.19 -15.75
N ILE A 9 -4.52 -3.72 -15.06
CA ILE A 9 -3.50 -2.91 -14.39
C ILE A 9 -2.71 -2.09 -15.41
N ASN A 10 -2.26 -2.70 -16.50
CA ASN A 10 -1.49 -2.00 -17.52
C ASN A 10 -2.29 -0.87 -18.20
N SER A 11 -3.60 -1.06 -18.39
CA SER A 11 -4.46 0.00 -18.93
C SER A 11 -4.62 1.18 -17.98
N GLN A 12 -4.64 0.92 -16.65
CA GLN A 12 -4.73 1.96 -15.62
C GLN A 12 -3.39 2.68 -15.36
N ILE A 13 -2.26 2.00 -15.61
CA ILE A 13 -0.89 2.55 -15.47
C ILE A 13 -0.40 3.15 -16.80
N SER A 14 -1.25 3.25 -17.82
CA SER A 14 -0.85 3.88 -19.08
C SER A 14 -0.36 5.30 -18.82
N LYS A 15 0.69 5.72 -19.54
CA LYS A 15 1.28 7.05 -19.40
C LYS A 15 0.23 8.14 -19.53
N GLU A 16 -0.71 7.99 -20.45
CA GLU A 16 -1.80 8.91 -20.74
C GLU A 16 -2.74 9.06 -19.53
N HIS A 17 -3.13 7.95 -18.91
CA HIS A 17 -4.00 7.98 -17.74
C HIS A 17 -3.31 8.56 -16.49
N LEU A 18 -2.01 8.28 -16.32
CA LEU A 18 -1.21 8.89 -15.27
C LEU A 18 -1.03 10.40 -15.49
N GLU A 19 -0.77 10.83 -16.71
CA GLU A 19 -0.68 12.26 -17.06
C GLU A 19 -2.00 12.99 -16.77
N ASP A 20 -3.16 12.37 -17.05
CA ASP A 20 -4.47 12.92 -16.72
C ASP A 20 -4.68 13.05 -15.22
N LEU A 21 -4.34 12.03 -14.43
CA LEU A 21 -4.45 12.07 -12.97
C LEU A 21 -3.54 13.15 -12.36
N PHE A 22 -2.30 13.25 -12.84
CA PHE A 22 -1.37 14.29 -12.40
C PHE A 22 -1.81 15.68 -12.85
N SER A 23 -2.28 15.81 -14.09
CA SER A 23 -2.80 17.07 -14.64
C SER A 23 -4.00 17.57 -13.85
N TYR A 24 -4.90 16.68 -13.44
CA TYR A 24 -6.03 17.02 -12.58
C TYR A 24 -5.59 17.59 -11.23
N SER A 25 -4.63 16.94 -10.58
CA SER A 25 -4.08 17.40 -9.30
C SER A 25 -3.36 18.76 -9.43
N VAL A 26 -2.56 18.94 -10.49
CA VAL A 26 -1.83 20.19 -10.76
C VAL A 26 -2.78 21.30 -11.21
N SER A 27 -3.79 20.99 -12.01
CA SER A 27 -4.80 21.94 -12.46
C SER A 27 -5.57 22.54 -11.30
N ASN A 28 -5.94 21.72 -10.31
CA ASN A 28 -6.60 22.19 -9.09
C ASN A 28 -5.72 23.17 -8.29
N GLN A 29 -4.40 22.96 -8.25
CA GLN A 29 -3.46 23.87 -7.59
C GLN A 29 -3.21 25.17 -8.39
N LYS A 30 -3.25 25.10 -9.72
CA LYS A 30 -3.04 26.25 -10.62
C LYS A 30 -4.31 27.08 -10.89
N ASN A 31 -5.46 26.60 -10.45
CA ASN A 31 -6.73 27.26 -10.69
C ASN A 31 -6.73 28.66 -10.04
N ILE A 32 -6.78 29.70 -10.86
CA ILE A 32 -6.75 31.11 -10.44
C ILE A 32 -7.90 31.43 -9.49
N LEU A 33 -9.07 30.78 -9.65
CA LEU A 33 -10.23 30.96 -8.78
C LEU A 33 -10.01 30.38 -7.36
N MET A 34 -9.13 29.38 -7.23
CA MET A 34 -8.80 28.77 -5.93
C MET A 34 -7.69 29.52 -5.17
N ARG A 35 -6.94 30.37 -5.86
CA ARG A 35 -5.82 31.13 -5.25
C ARG A 35 -6.28 32.12 -4.17
N PRO A 36 -7.31 32.95 -4.37
CA PRO A 36 -7.73 33.95 -3.37
C PRO A 36 -8.50 33.35 -2.19
N VAL A 37 -8.87 32.06 -2.23
CA VAL A 37 -9.60 31.41 -1.14
C VAL A 37 -8.73 31.35 0.12
N PRO A 38 -9.14 31.89 1.27
CA PRO A 38 -8.42 31.84 2.52
C PRO A 38 -8.08 30.41 2.96
N LEU A 39 -6.92 30.24 3.59
CA LEU A 39 -6.38 28.92 3.92
C LEU A 39 -7.29 28.12 4.87
N PHE A 40 -8.01 28.78 5.76
CA PHE A 40 -8.95 28.13 6.68
C PHE A 40 -10.13 27.48 5.96
N ILE A 41 -10.63 28.08 4.88
CA ILE A 41 -11.70 27.49 4.04
C ILE A 41 -11.17 26.29 3.27
N LYS A 42 -9.95 26.39 2.71
CA LYS A 42 -9.28 25.27 2.04
C LYS A 42 -9.09 24.09 3.01
N ASN A 43 -8.62 24.36 4.22
CA ASN A 43 -8.42 23.33 5.22
C ASN A 43 -9.73 22.63 5.62
N LEU A 44 -10.81 23.41 5.75
CA LEU A 44 -12.12 22.83 6.05
C LEU A 44 -12.63 21.92 4.93
N ALA A 45 -12.54 22.38 3.68
CA ALA A 45 -12.90 21.60 2.51
C ALA A 45 -12.04 20.33 2.39
N MET A 46 -10.71 20.46 2.53
CA MET A 46 -9.80 19.32 2.49
C MET A 46 -10.07 18.32 3.61
N LYS A 47 -10.41 18.80 4.81
CA LYS A 47 -10.77 17.92 5.92
C LYS A 47 -12.04 17.12 5.63
N ALA A 48 -13.05 17.74 5.02
CA ALA A 48 -14.28 17.06 4.63
C ALA A 48 -14.01 15.98 3.57
N VAL A 49 -13.28 16.33 2.51
CA VAL A 49 -12.88 15.39 1.44
C VAL A 49 -12.03 14.25 2.01
N TYR A 50 -11.06 14.56 2.86
CA TYR A 50 -10.24 13.53 3.51
C TYR A 50 -11.06 12.57 4.37
N THR A 51 -11.99 13.09 5.18
CA THR A 51 -12.84 12.25 6.02
C THR A 51 -13.71 11.32 5.18
N GLN A 52 -14.28 11.82 4.10
CA GLN A 52 -15.09 11.01 3.19
C GLN A 52 -14.26 9.95 2.46
N SER A 53 -13.07 10.31 1.99
CA SER A 53 -12.14 9.39 1.34
C SER A 53 -11.61 8.32 2.31
N ALA A 54 -11.32 8.69 3.56
CA ALA A 54 -10.86 7.75 4.58
C ALA A 54 -11.92 6.69 4.94
N LEU A 55 -13.20 7.04 4.87
CA LEU A 55 -14.30 6.09 5.09
C LEU A 55 -14.49 5.10 3.91
N ALA A 56 -14.05 5.46 2.72
CA ALA A 56 -14.16 4.62 1.53
C ALA A 56 -13.08 3.51 1.47
N ASN A 57 -11.98 3.68 2.19
CA ASN A 57 -10.84 2.76 2.16
C ASN A 57 -10.65 2.08 3.51
N THR A 58 -10.85 0.75 3.57
CA THR A 58 -10.66 -0.05 4.79
C THR A 58 -9.21 -0.48 5.01
N THR A 59 -8.47 -0.70 3.95
CA THR A 59 -7.07 -1.12 3.99
C THR A 59 -6.31 -0.66 2.75
N THR A 60 -5.01 -0.63 2.84
CA THR A 60 -4.11 -0.34 1.72
C THR A 60 -3.08 -1.45 1.62
N ILE A 61 -2.88 -1.99 0.42
CA ILE A 61 -1.80 -2.92 0.12
C ILE A 61 -0.91 -2.26 -0.93
N THR A 62 0.38 -2.20 -0.65
CA THR A 62 1.39 -1.64 -1.56
C THR A 62 2.36 -2.71 -1.97
N ASN A 63 2.64 -2.79 -3.27
CA ASN A 63 3.68 -3.65 -3.81
C ASN A 63 4.88 -2.79 -4.23
N ILE A 64 6.01 -2.99 -3.55
CA ILE A 64 7.28 -2.31 -3.84
C ILE A 64 7.99 -2.98 -5.03
N GLY A 65 7.65 -4.24 -5.29
CA GLY A 65 8.27 -5.04 -6.34
C GLY A 65 9.59 -5.69 -5.92
N ASN A 66 10.41 -6.02 -6.91
CA ASN A 66 11.70 -6.66 -6.68
C ASN A 66 12.78 -5.62 -6.38
N ILE A 67 13.35 -5.72 -5.18
CA ILE A 67 14.41 -4.85 -4.71
C ILE A 67 15.74 -5.32 -5.33
N LYS A 68 16.43 -4.40 -5.99
CA LYS A 68 17.77 -4.63 -6.55
C LYS A 68 18.79 -3.88 -5.72
N VAL A 69 19.87 -4.55 -5.42
CA VAL A 69 21.00 -4.00 -4.65
C VAL A 69 22.24 -4.09 -5.53
N GLU A 70 23.12 -3.12 -5.41
CA GLU A 70 24.41 -3.17 -6.09
C GLU A 70 25.24 -4.37 -5.61
N PRO A 71 25.96 -5.06 -6.50
CA PRO A 71 26.67 -6.31 -6.18
C PRO A 71 27.63 -6.21 -4.99
N GLU A 72 28.19 -5.04 -4.75
CA GLU A 72 29.11 -4.78 -3.64
C GLU A 72 28.45 -4.94 -2.25
N TYR A 73 27.13 -4.68 -2.17
CA TYR A 73 26.37 -4.73 -0.92
C TYR A 73 25.61 -6.04 -0.73
N GLU A 74 25.43 -6.83 -1.80
CA GLU A 74 24.69 -8.09 -1.73
C GLU A 74 25.15 -9.06 -0.65
N PRO A 75 26.48 -9.23 -0.36
CA PRO A 75 26.95 -10.14 0.67
C PRO A 75 26.55 -9.75 2.09
N TYR A 76 26.23 -8.47 2.29
CA TYR A 76 25.92 -7.91 3.61
C TYR A 76 24.42 -7.80 3.87
N ILE A 77 23.59 -8.04 2.86
CA ILE A 77 22.13 -7.90 2.97
C ILE A 77 21.46 -9.25 2.84
N THR A 78 20.81 -9.68 3.91
CA THR A 78 20.11 -10.97 3.98
C THR A 78 18.67 -10.90 3.50
N GLY A 79 18.00 -9.75 3.65
CA GLY A 79 16.62 -9.58 3.24
C GLY A 79 16.10 -8.17 3.46
N PHE A 80 14.88 -7.92 2.99
CA PHE A 80 14.18 -6.65 3.15
C PHE A 80 12.80 -6.87 3.73
N TYR A 81 12.44 -6.03 4.68
CA TYR A 81 11.12 -5.94 5.26
C TYR A 81 10.58 -4.53 5.04
N SER A 82 9.36 -4.43 4.63
CA SER A 82 8.72 -3.14 4.39
C SER A 82 7.45 -3.02 5.21
N PHE A 83 7.26 -1.89 5.85
CA PHE A 83 6.10 -1.61 6.69
C PHE A 83 5.50 -0.25 6.35
N ILE A 84 4.18 -0.19 6.27
CA ILE A 84 3.46 1.06 6.13
C ILE A 84 2.79 1.39 7.47
N PRO A 85 2.98 2.61 8.01
CA PRO A 85 2.29 3.02 9.22
C PRO A 85 0.78 3.09 9.00
N MET A 86 0.02 2.74 10.03
CA MET A 86 -1.43 2.86 10.03
C MET A 86 -1.84 4.32 9.97
N SER A 87 -3.03 4.56 9.46
CA SER A 87 -3.65 5.88 9.41
C SER A 87 -5.05 5.83 10.00
N LYS A 88 -5.55 6.99 10.37
CA LYS A 88 -6.91 7.10 10.91
C LYS A 88 -7.93 6.54 9.92
N GLY A 89 -8.74 5.58 10.37
CA GLY A 89 -9.72 4.88 9.52
C GLY A 89 -9.19 3.66 8.76
N GLN A 90 -7.87 3.39 8.82
CA GLN A 90 -7.26 2.20 8.22
C GLN A 90 -6.43 1.46 9.27
N PRO A 91 -7.06 0.56 10.04
CA PRO A 91 -6.41 -0.10 11.17
C PRO A 91 -5.43 -1.21 10.75
N MET A 92 -5.42 -1.60 9.49
CA MET A 92 -4.54 -2.61 8.94
C MET A 92 -4.05 -2.20 7.55
N LYS A 93 -2.78 -2.43 7.27
CA LYS A 93 -2.16 -2.23 5.96
C LYS A 93 -1.20 -3.38 5.64
N GLY A 94 -0.98 -3.60 4.34
CA GLY A 94 -0.06 -4.62 3.87
C GLY A 94 1.00 -4.06 2.93
N THR A 95 2.18 -4.64 2.95
CA THR A 95 3.22 -4.39 1.95
C THR A 95 3.77 -5.69 1.40
N ILE A 96 4.14 -5.64 0.14
CA ILE A 96 4.77 -6.74 -0.58
C ILE A 96 6.09 -6.24 -1.12
N CYS A 97 7.15 -6.99 -0.90
CA CYS A 97 8.43 -6.78 -1.59
C CYS A 97 9.08 -8.14 -1.85
N SER A 98 9.98 -8.18 -2.83
CA SER A 98 10.78 -9.37 -3.08
C SER A 98 12.27 -9.00 -3.18
N TYR A 99 13.11 -9.91 -2.76
CA TYR A 99 14.56 -9.82 -2.87
C TYR A 99 15.12 -11.22 -3.10
N LYS A 100 15.89 -11.39 -4.17
CA LYS A 100 16.35 -12.71 -4.64
C LYS A 100 15.14 -13.64 -4.81
N ASP A 101 15.14 -14.80 -4.20
CA ASP A 101 14.09 -15.81 -4.29
C ASP A 101 13.05 -15.73 -3.17
N THR A 102 13.11 -14.67 -2.35
CA THR A 102 12.20 -14.51 -1.21
C THR A 102 11.20 -13.40 -1.46
N LEU A 103 9.91 -13.74 -1.33
CA LEU A 103 8.81 -12.78 -1.30
C LEU A 103 8.43 -12.52 0.16
N VAL A 104 8.41 -11.27 0.56
CA VAL A 104 8.00 -10.85 1.90
C VAL A 104 6.67 -10.13 1.81
N PHE A 105 5.68 -10.65 2.53
CA PHE A 105 4.40 -9.99 2.74
C PHE A 105 4.28 -9.57 4.19
N THR A 106 4.14 -8.29 4.46
CA THR A 106 4.02 -7.79 5.82
C THR A 106 2.64 -7.21 6.08
N PHE A 107 2.12 -7.45 7.28
CA PHE A 107 0.95 -6.76 7.80
C PHE A 107 1.37 -5.82 8.92
N SER A 108 0.93 -4.57 8.84
CA SER A 108 0.93 -3.61 9.95
C SER A 108 -0.51 -3.50 10.46
N SER A 109 -0.76 -3.78 11.73
CA SER A 109 -2.11 -3.80 12.31
C SER A 109 -2.11 -3.26 13.73
N ILE A 110 -3.17 -2.53 14.08
CA ILE A 110 -3.49 -2.15 15.47
C ILE A 110 -4.65 -2.98 16.03
N LEU A 111 -5.15 -3.94 15.24
CA LEU A 111 -6.22 -4.84 15.68
C LEU A 111 -5.63 -5.91 16.58
N ALA A 112 -6.29 -6.18 17.71
CA ALA A 112 -5.95 -7.30 18.57
C ALA A 112 -6.27 -8.65 17.91
N ASP A 113 -7.32 -8.69 17.08
CA ASP A 113 -7.71 -9.88 16.33
C ASP A 113 -6.80 -10.07 15.11
N THR A 114 -6.19 -11.24 14.99
CA THR A 114 -5.31 -11.66 13.91
C THR A 114 -5.97 -12.60 12.90
N MET A 115 -7.30 -12.72 12.92
CA MET A 115 -8.04 -13.66 12.08
C MET A 115 -7.77 -13.46 10.58
N ILE A 116 -7.68 -12.21 10.12
CA ILE A 116 -7.44 -11.89 8.71
C ILE A 116 -6.06 -12.35 8.28
N GLN A 117 -5.03 -12.04 9.06
CA GLN A 117 -3.65 -12.44 8.80
C GLN A 117 -3.51 -13.96 8.81
N ARG A 118 -4.09 -14.62 9.82
CA ARG A 118 -4.11 -16.10 9.93
C ARG A 118 -4.80 -16.72 8.71
N SER A 119 -5.96 -16.19 8.31
CA SER A 119 -6.72 -16.72 7.16
C SER A 119 -5.95 -16.55 5.86
N PHE A 120 -5.27 -15.41 5.69
CA PHE A 120 -4.44 -15.14 4.52
C PHE A 120 -3.28 -16.14 4.40
N PHE A 121 -2.46 -16.29 5.43
CA PHE A 121 -1.33 -17.21 5.41
C PHE A 121 -1.77 -18.68 5.33
N LYS A 122 -2.85 -19.05 6.03
CA LYS A 122 -3.43 -20.40 5.91
C LYS A 122 -3.88 -20.71 4.48
N LYS A 123 -4.43 -19.73 3.78
CA LYS A 123 -4.81 -19.89 2.37
C LYS A 123 -3.58 -20.16 1.50
N LEU A 124 -2.49 -19.42 1.68
CA LEU A 124 -1.24 -19.62 0.93
C LEU A 124 -0.66 -21.01 1.18
N VAL A 125 -0.62 -21.48 2.42
CA VAL A 125 -0.15 -22.82 2.77
C VAL A 125 -1.04 -23.89 2.12
N ASN A 126 -2.36 -23.71 2.16
CA ASN A 126 -3.29 -24.65 1.51
C ASN A 126 -3.14 -24.69 -0.02
N ASP A 127 -2.71 -23.58 -0.62
CA ASP A 127 -2.42 -23.49 -2.05
C ASP A 127 -1.00 -24.04 -2.40
N GLY A 128 -0.29 -24.60 -1.42
CA GLY A 128 1.02 -25.24 -1.58
C GLY A 128 2.22 -24.31 -1.54
N VAL A 129 2.05 -23.06 -1.05
CA VAL A 129 3.16 -22.12 -0.87
C VAL A 129 3.83 -22.40 0.46
N GLU A 130 5.15 -22.51 0.47
CA GLU A 130 5.94 -22.57 1.69
C GLU A 130 5.95 -21.19 2.36
N VAL A 131 5.53 -21.13 3.63
CA VAL A 131 5.38 -19.86 4.36
C VAL A 131 6.11 -19.94 5.69
N THR A 132 7.01 -19.01 5.93
CA THR A 132 7.60 -18.73 7.25
C THR A 132 6.96 -17.49 7.83
N ILE A 133 6.49 -17.57 9.08
CA ILE A 133 5.79 -16.44 9.72
C ILE A 133 6.69 -15.88 10.82
N GLU A 134 6.97 -14.59 10.73
CA GLU A 134 7.65 -13.81 11.76
C GLU A 134 6.69 -12.77 12.33
N THR A 135 6.81 -12.48 13.61
CA THR A 135 5.94 -11.53 14.31
C THR A 135 6.75 -10.76 15.34
N ASN A 136 6.28 -9.59 15.72
CA ASN A 136 6.89 -8.78 16.78
C ASN A 136 6.69 -9.33 18.21
N GLY A 137 6.19 -10.55 18.35
CA GLY A 137 6.19 -11.30 19.60
C GLY A 137 4.95 -11.17 20.47
N GLU A 138 3.98 -10.34 20.12
CA GLU A 138 2.71 -10.28 20.83
C GLU A 138 1.68 -11.17 20.13
N TYR A 139 1.38 -12.32 20.75
CA TYR A 139 0.23 -13.14 20.40
C TYR A 139 -0.86 -12.88 21.45
N TYR A 140 -1.97 -12.35 21.01
CA TYR A 140 -3.19 -12.36 21.81
C TYR A 140 -3.94 -13.66 21.47
N ASP A 141 -4.05 -14.57 22.45
CA ASP A 141 -4.84 -15.80 22.36
C ASP A 141 -6.34 -15.48 22.28
#